data_bd209e26ed1c0f0cece6e828009a4e4b
#
_entry.id   bd209e26ed1c0f0cece6e828009a4e4b
#
_cell.length_a   1.000
_cell.length_b   1.000
_cell.length_c   1.000
_cell.angle_alpha   90.00
_cell.angle_beta   90.00
_cell.angle_gamma   90.00
#
_symmetry.space_group_name_H-M   'P 1'
#
loop_
_entity.id
_entity.type
_entity.pdbx_description
1 polymer ?
#
loop_
_entity_poly.entity_id
_entity_poly.type
_entity_poly.pdbx_seq_one_letter_code
_entity_poly.pdbx_strand_id
1 'polypeptide(L)'
;MNKDLKSRLNSVILNVGDIVVDCVNNDIGILVRRVRQFDILLDELYIWEVRWINKANEDLPMVGAIEEESLKLSIAVGTYEWHSINGESIEL
;
A
#
# COMPACT_ATOMS: atom_id res chain seq x y z
N MET A 1 17.09 1.98 -12.31
CA MET A 1 16.49 2.45 -11.04
C MET A 1 17.58 3.14 -10.24
N ASN A 2 17.32 4.34 -9.75
CA ASN A 2 18.31 5.03 -8.97
C ASN A 2 18.33 4.52 -7.51
N LYS A 3 19.38 4.87 -6.79
CA LYS A 3 19.56 4.43 -5.40
C LYS A 3 18.43 4.93 -4.48
N ASP A 4 17.94 6.13 -4.74
CA ASP A 4 16.91 6.73 -3.87
C ASP A 4 15.61 5.96 -3.92
N LEU A 5 15.18 5.53 -5.10
CA LEU A 5 13.96 4.74 -5.23
C LEU A 5 14.12 3.38 -4.55
N LYS A 6 15.23 2.71 -4.75
CA LYS A 6 15.49 1.43 -4.11
C LYS A 6 15.52 1.56 -2.59
N SER A 7 16.14 2.61 -2.09
CA SER A 7 16.21 2.90 -0.67
C SER A 7 14.81 3.14 -0.09
N ARG A 8 13.97 3.90 -0.80
CA ARG A 8 12.58 4.14 -0.37
C ARG A 8 11.78 2.85 -0.34
N LEU A 9 11.91 2.00 -1.35
CA LEU A 9 11.23 0.71 -1.38
C LEU A 9 11.60 -0.14 -0.16
N ASN A 10 12.89 -0.16 0.19
CA ASN A 10 13.38 -0.94 1.32
C ASN A 10 12.92 -0.34 2.67
N SER A 11 12.56 0.93 2.69
CA SER A 11 12.10 1.60 3.91
C SER A 11 10.61 1.41 4.18
N VAL A 12 9.86 0.92 3.21
CA VAL A 12 8.41 0.73 3.37
C VAL A 12 8.16 -0.61 4.03
N ILE A 13 7.77 -0.57 5.30
CA ILE A 13 7.41 -1.76 6.08
C ILE A 13 5.95 -1.59 6.49
N LEU A 14 5.08 -2.29 5.77
CA LEU A 14 3.64 -2.16 5.94
C LEU A 14 3.13 -3.01 7.09
N ASN A 15 2.21 -2.47 7.86
CA ASN A 15 1.59 -3.16 8.98
C ASN A 15 0.08 -3.00 8.94
N VAL A 16 -0.63 -3.97 9.48
CA VAL A 16 -2.08 -3.87 9.68
C VAL A 16 -2.37 -2.63 10.51
N GLY A 17 -3.31 -1.82 10.07
CA GLY A 17 -3.68 -0.58 10.72
C GLY A 17 -3.03 0.66 10.09
N ASP A 18 -2.04 0.48 9.22
CA ASP A 18 -1.42 1.60 8.53
C ASP A 18 -2.43 2.27 7.60
N ILE A 19 -2.26 3.58 7.41
CA ILE A 19 -3.11 4.37 6.53
C ILE A 19 -2.37 4.63 5.24
N VAL A 20 -3.08 4.48 4.13
CA VAL A 20 -2.58 4.84 2.80
C VAL A 20 -3.53 5.84 2.17
N VAL A 21 -2.99 6.81 1.47
CA VAL A 21 -3.76 7.84 0.76
C VAL A 21 -3.42 7.75 -0.71
N ASP A 22 -4.43 7.50 -1.53
CA ASP A 22 -4.28 7.58 -2.98
C ASP A 22 -4.35 9.05 -3.37
N CYS A 23 -3.21 9.65 -3.66
CA CYS A 23 -3.13 11.09 -3.94
C CYS A 23 -3.74 11.45 -5.30
N VAL A 24 -3.89 10.48 -6.20
CA VAL A 24 -4.49 10.72 -7.51
C VAL A 24 -6.01 10.86 -7.39
N ASN A 25 -6.64 9.99 -6.60
CA ASN A 25 -8.08 9.93 -6.44
C ASN A 25 -8.59 10.53 -5.13
N ASN A 26 -7.69 10.93 -4.24
CA ASN A 26 -8.01 11.43 -2.91
C ASN A 26 -8.76 10.40 -2.05
N ASP A 27 -8.47 9.14 -2.24
CA ASP A 27 -9.06 8.06 -1.45
C ASP A 27 -8.17 7.77 -0.24
N ILE A 28 -8.80 7.52 0.90
CA ILE A 28 -8.08 7.17 2.14
C ILE A 28 -8.45 5.74 2.51
N GLY A 29 -7.44 4.93 2.76
CA GLY A 29 -7.62 3.53 3.09
C GLY A 29 -6.84 3.10 4.31
N ILE A 30 -7.30 2.01 4.93
CA ILE A 30 -6.62 1.37 6.05
C ILE A 30 -6.25 -0.03 5.63
N LEU A 31 -5.01 -0.44 5.90
CA LEU A 31 -4.56 -1.81 5.65
C LEU A 31 -5.16 -2.71 6.72
N VAL A 32 -6.03 -3.64 6.30
CA VAL A 32 -6.77 -4.46 7.25
C VAL A 32 -6.25 -5.88 7.36
N ARG A 33 -5.64 -6.40 6.30
CA ARG A 33 -5.12 -7.77 6.31
C ARG A 33 -4.06 -7.96 5.24
N ARG A 34 -3.02 -8.71 5.58
CA ARG A 34 -2.00 -9.16 4.63
C ARG A 34 -2.25 -10.63 4.31
N VAL A 35 -2.43 -10.93 3.05
CA VAL A 35 -2.74 -12.29 2.59
C VAL A 35 -1.56 -12.83 1.79
N ARG A 36 -1.11 -14.03 2.14
CA ARG A 36 -0.08 -14.70 1.38
C ARG A 36 -0.73 -15.63 0.36
N GLN A 37 -0.27 -15.54 -0.88
CA GLN A 37 -0.73 -16.39 -1.97
C GLN A 37 0.47 -16.98 -2.69
N PHE A 38 0.24 -18.06 -3.41
CA PHE A 38 1.24 -18.68 -4.28
C PHE A 38 0.71 -18.63 -5.71
N ASP A 39 1.58 -18.26 -6.64
CA ASP A 39 1.24 -18.33 -8.05
C ASP A 39 1.46 -19.76 -8.59
N ILE A 40 1.23 -19.99 -9.88
CA ILE A 40 1.41 -21.31 -10.47
C ILE A 40 2.87 -21.79 -10.45
N LEU A 41 3.82 -20.89 -10.28
CA LEU A 41 5.24 -21.24 -10.17
C LEU A 41 5.66 -21.42 -8.71
N LEU A 42 4.69 -21.39 -7.79
CA LEU A 42 4.90 -21.49 -6.34
C LEU A 42 5.70 -20.32 -5.77
N ASP A 43 5.75 -19.21 -6.48
CA ASP A 43 6.33 -17.99 -5.95
C ASP A 43 5.37 -17.34 -4.95
N GLU A 44 5.92 -16.88 -3.86
CA GLU A 44 5.16 -16.27 -2.78
C GLU A 44 4.77 -14.85 -3.15
N LEU A 45 3.47 -14.55 -3.05
CA LEU A 45 2.93 -13.21 -3.26
C LEU A 45 2.22 -12.76 -2.00
N TYR A 46 2.32 -11.49 -1.69
CA TYR A 46 1.57 -10.89 -0.60
C TYR A 46 0.63 -9.84 -1.17
N ILE A 47 -0.60 -9.87 -0.69
CA ILE A 47 -1.66 -8.97 -1.11
C ILE A 47 -2.22 -8.30 0.13
N TRP A 48 -2.40 -6.99 0.07
CA TRP A 48 -3.01 -6.23 1.15
C TRP A 48 -4.47 -5.98 0.86
N GLU A 49 -5.33 -6.35 1.79
CA GLU A 49 -6.72 -5.89 1.78
C GLU A 49 -6.76 -4.50 2.36
N VAL A 50 -7.37 -3.59 1.64
CA VAL A 50 -7.48 -2.18 2.00
C VAL A 50 -8.94 -1.84 2.15
N ARG A 51 -9.32 -1.31 3.30
CA ARG A 51 -10.65 -0.76 3.49
C ARG A 51 -10.61 0.73 3.25
N TRP A 52 -11.31 1.17 2.22
CA TRP A 52 -11.36 2.58 1.86
C TRP A 52 -12.42 3.27 2.71
N ILE A 53 -12.02 4.31 3.44
CA ILE A 53 -12.91 5.06 4.34
C ILE A 53 -13.38 6.38 3.75
N ASN A 54 -12.72 6.85 2.70
CA ASN A 54 -13.15 8.01 1.94
C ASN A 54 -12.85 7.72 0.48
N LYS A 55 -13.88 7.33 -0.25
CA LYS A 55 -13.77 7.04 -1.66
C LYS A 55 -14.53 8.06 -2.47
N ALA A 56 -13.88 8.54 -3.53
CA ALA A 56 -14.50 9.52 -4.43
C ALA A 56 -15.66 8.92 -5.23
N ASN A 57 -15.63 7.62 -5.47
CA ASN A 57 -16.68 6.91 -6.20
C ASN A 57 -17.40 5.93 -5.28
N GLU A 58 -18.60 6.31 -4.84
CA GLU A 58 -19.39 5.51 -3.89
C GLU A 58 -19.96 4.23 -4.51
N ASP A 59 -19.99 4.12 -5.83
CA ASP A 59 -20.48 2.92 -6.51
C ASP A 59 -19.48 1.77 -6.47
N LEU A 60 -18.24 2.02 -6.08
CA LEU A 60 -17.19 1.00 -6.01
C LEU A 60 -17.16 0.35 -4.63
N PRO A 61 -16.72 -0.92 -4.55
CA PRO A 61 -16.57 -1.58 -3.27
C PRO A 61 -15.66 -0.79 -2.33
N MET A 62 -16.01 -0.82 -1.04
CA MET A 62 -15.23 -0.17 0.01
C MET A 62 -13.99 -0.98 0.39
N VAL A 63 -13.89 -2.22 -0.05
CA VAL A 63 -12.75 -3.09 0.22
C VAL A 63 -12.09 -3.44 -1.11
N GLY A 64 -10.79 -3.22 -1.18
CA GLY A 64 -9.99 -3.55 -2.35
C GLY A 64 -8.82 -4.42 -1.96
N ALA A 65 -8.10 -4.90 -2.96
CA ALA A 65 -6.90 -5.69 -2.77
C ALA A 65 -5.78 -5.09 -3.63
N ILE A 66 -4.61 -4.94 -3.04
CA ILE A 66 -3.44 -4.40 -3.72
C ILE A 66 -2.25 -5.31 -3.44
N GLU A 67 -1.57 -5.73 -4.50
CA GLU A 67 -0.35 -6.50 -4.36
C GLU A 67 0.70 -5.68 -3.60
N GLU A 68 1.38 -6.31 -2.64
CA GLU A 68 2.32 -5.63 -1.75
C GLU A 68 3.41 -4.86 -2.50
N GLU A 69 4.01 -5.48 -3.51
CA GLU A 69 5.08 -4.82 -4.26
C GLU A 69 4.57 -3.60 -5.01
N SER A 70 3.36 -3.68 -5.57
CA SER A 70 2.73 -2.54 -6.25
C SER A 70 2.42 -1.41 -5.26
N LEU A 71 1.95 -1.76 -4.07
CA LEU A 71 1.66 -0.77 -3.04
C LEU A 71 2.93 -0.08 -2.57
N LYS A 72 3.99 -0.84 -2.31
CA LYS A 72 5.28 -0.27 -1.93
C LYS A 72 5.83 0.65 -3.01
N LEU A 73 5.72 0.24 -4.28
CA LEU A 73 6.20 1.07 -5.38
C LEU A 73 5.42 2.38 -5.46
N SER A 74 4.10 2.32 -5.32
CA SER A 74 3.25 3.52 -5.33
C SER A 74 3.62 4.49 -4.20
N ILE A 75 3.96 3.96 -3.04
CA ILE A 75 4.42 4.79 -1.91
C ILE A 75 5.79 5.39 -2.23
N ALA A 76 6.69 4.60 -2.77
CA ALA A 76 8.05 5.06 -3.06
C ALA A 76 8.09 6.15 -4.12
N VAL A 77 7.21 6.09 -5.12
CA VAL A 77 7.17 7.10 -6.19
C VAL A 77 6.24 8.27 -5.87
N GLY A 78 5.49 8.20 -4.77
CA GLY A 78 4.69 9.33 -4.29
C GLY A 78 3.26 9.40 -4.80
N THR A 79 2.78 8.39 -5.54
CA THR A 79 1.36 8.35 -5.93
C THR A 79 0.46 7.97 -4.76
N TYR A 80 1.01 7.29 -3.76
CA TYR A 80 0.35 7.02 -2.49
C TYR A 80 1.19 7.62 -1.36
N GLU A 81 0.52 8.12 -0.33
CA GLU A 81 1.15 8.45 0.95
C GLU A 81 0.93 7.29 1.91
N TRP A 82 1.89 7.08 2.78
CA TRP A 82 1.83 6.04 3.79
C TRP A 82 2.05 6.65 5.16
N HIS A 83 1.14 6.34 6.08
CA HIS A 83 1.21 6.78 7.48
C HIS A 83 1.19 5.53 8.34
N SER A 84 2.34 5.22 8.94
CA SER A 84 2.47 4.04 9.78
C SER A 84 1.70 4.23 11.09
N ILE A 85 1.01 3.16 11.51
CA ILE A 85 0.35 3.13 12.82
C ILE A 85 1.36 3.32 13.96
N ASN A 86 2.62 3.02 13.73
CA ASN A 86 3.69 3.19 14.71
C ASN A 86 4.34 4.58 14.65
N GLY A 87 3.78 5.49 13.85
CA GLY A 87 4.32 6.82 13.70
C GLY A 87 5.51 6.94 12.75
N GLU A 88 5.87 5.86 12.08
CA GLU A 88 6.93 5.85 11.09
C GLU A 88 6.42 6.34 9.74
N SER A 89 7.28 6.94 8.98
CA SER A 89 6.99 7.34 7.60
C SER A 89 8.29 7.40 6.83
N ILE A 90 8.17 7.45 5.48
CA ILE A 90 9.35 7.66 4.66
C ILE A 90 9.76 9.13 4.79
N GLU A 91 10.99 9.35 5.22
CA GLU A 91 11.58 10.68 5.22
C GLU A 91 12.28 10.89 3.88
N LEU A 92 11.92 11.97 3.24
CA LEU A 92 12.47 12.31 1.94
C LEU A 92 13.51 13.40 2.05
#